data_38da18b8c9642b8dfdfa142b088c1ab2
#
_entry.id   38da18b8c9642b8dfdfa142b088c1ab2
#
_cell.length_a   1.000
_cell.length_b   1.000
_cell.length_c   1.000
_cell.angle_alpha   90.00
_cell.angle_beta   90.00
_cell.angle_gamma   90.00
#
_symmetry.space_group_name_H-M   'P 1'
#
loop_
_entity.id
_entity.type
_entity.pdbx_description
1 polymer ?
#
loop_
_entity_poly.entity_id
_entity_poly.type
_entity_poly.pdbx_seq_one_letter_code
_entity_poly.pdbx_strand_id
1 'polypeptide(L)'
;MARVLAANPEAAVVRRDLAAEPHPVLDEPTLQALFTPAEQRTAEQAARIALDDALIAQVQAADVIVVGAPMYNFGITVQLKSWFDAIARANVTFKYTEKGPVGLLTGKKVLVGLSRGGLHRGGASDSQVPYLNTMFGFLGLTDVQYVYSEGMGMGPEAVAKAQAQADAEINAILV
;
A
#
# COMPACT_ATOMS: atom_id res chain seq x y z
N MET A 1 6.28 12.47 -3.80
CA MET A 1 6.18 12.56 -5.27
C MET A 1 7.16 13.57 -5.87
N ALA A 2 7.17 14.84 -5.44
CA ALA A 2 8.07 15.85 -6.03
C ALA A 2 9.55 15.44 -6.09
N ARG A 3 10.08 14.80 -5.04
CA ARG A 3 11.46 14.30 -5.03
C ARG A 3 11.71 13.16 -6.04
N VAL A 4 10.75 12.24 -6.19
CA VAL A 4 10.86 11.17 -7.20
C VAL A 4 10.96 11.76 -8.59
N LEU A 5 10.12 12.75 -8.89
CA LEU A 5 10.14 13.46 -10.19
C LEU A 5 11.39 14.34 -10.37
N ALA A 6 11.91 14.92 -9.28
CA ALA A 6 13.16 15.70 -9.37
C ALA A 6 14.37 14.79 -9.66
N ALA A 7 14.39 13.58 -9.12
CA ALA A 7 15.45 12.59 -9.39
C ALA A 7 15.29 11.91 -10.76
N ASN A 8 14.05 11.78 -11.25
CA ASN A 8 13.75 11.17 -12.54
C ASN A 8 12.62 11.97 -13.26
N PRO A 9 12.95 13.03 -13.98
CA PRO A 9 11.97 13.90 -14.64
C PRO A 9 11.09 13.20 -15.70
N GLU A 10 11.59 12.12 -16.29
CA GLU A 10 10.88 11.32 -17.29
C GLU A 10 9.99 10.24 -16.69
N ALA A 11 9.88 10.15 -15.35
CA ALA A 11 9.08 9.13 -14.71
C ALA A 11 7.59 9.30 -15.04
N ALA A 12 6.97 8.24 -15.55
CA ALA A 12 5.53 8.17 -15.71
C ALA A 12 4.85 8.04 -14.34
N VAL A 13 3.91 8.93 -14.02
CA VAL A 13 3.19 8.93 -12.75
C VAL A 13 1.76 8.47 -12.94
N VAL A 14 1.42 7.34 -12.35
CA VAL A 14 0.05 6.87 -12.21
C VAL A 14 -0.45 7.24 -10.82
N ARG A 15 -1.57 7.94 -10.73
CA ARG A 15 -2.20 8.31 -9.45
C ARG A 15 -3.49 7.53 -9.28
N ARG A 16 -3.70 7.07 -8.03
CA ARG A 16 -4.94 6.42 -7.62
C ARG A 16 -5.37 7.00 -6.28
N ASP A 17 -6.55 7.59 -6.26
CA ASP A 17 -7.22 8.03 -5.04
C ASP A 17 -8.18 6.92 -4.59
N LEU A 18 -7.77 6.17 -3.55
CA LEU A 18 -8.56 5.05 -3.02
C LEU A 18 -9.86 5.51 -2.34
N ALA A 19 -10.00 6.79 -1.99
CA ALA A 19 -11.25 7.33 -1.44
C ALA A 19 -12.23 7.72 -2.55
N ALA A 20 -11.73 8.29 -3.66
CA ALA A 20 -12.55 8.66 -4.81
C ALA A 20 -12.95 7.45 -5.66
N GLU A 21 -12.05 6.47 -5.77
CA GLU A 21 -12.22 5.24 -6.54
C GLU A 21 -12.02 4.01 -5.63
N PRO A 22 -12.93 3.75 -4.67
CA PRO A 22 -12.76 2.66 -3.73
C PRO A 22 -12.84 1.31 -4.44
N HIS A 23 -11.84 0.46 -4.18
CA HIS A 23 -11.88 -0.91 -4.66
C HIS A 23 -12.88 -1.72 -3.84
N PRO A 24 -13.70 -2.59 -4.45
CA PRO A 24 -14.63 -3.44 -3.73
C PRO A 24 -13.93 -4.29 -2.66
N VAL A 25 -14.55 -4.45 -1.51
CA VAL A 25 -14.03 -5.32 -0.44
C VAL A 25 -13.96 -6.78 -0.90
N LEU A 26 -13.03 -7.52 -0.33
CA LEU A 26 -12.95 -8.96 -0.53
C LEU A 26 -14.11 -9.64 0.23
N ASP A 27 -15.01 -10.25 -0.50
CA ASP A 27 -16.19 -10.97 -0.02
C ASP A 27 -16.21 -12.42 -0.49
N GLU A 28 -17.19 -13.19 -0.05
CA GLU A 28 -17.32 -14.60 -0.41
C GLU A 28 -17.47 -14.82 -1.94
N PRO A 29 -18.32 -14.06 -2.68
CA PRO A 29 -18.40 -14.18 -4.14
C PRO A 29 -17.06 -13.91 -4.84
N THR A 30 -16.28 -12.94 -4.36
CA THR A 30 -14.95 -12.65 -4.90
C THR A 30 -13.97 -13.81 -4.62
N LEU A 31 -14.00 -14.38 -3.41
CA LEU A 31 -13.18 -15.55 -3.09
C LEU A 31 -13.53 -16.74 -4.01
N GLN A 32 -14.81 -17.00 -4.24
CA GLN A 32 -15.25 -18.03 -5.19
C GLN A 32 -14.71 -17.74 -6.61
N ALA A 33 -14.79 -16.50 -7.07
CA ALA A 33 -14.26 -16.11 -8.39
C ALA A 33 -12.75 -16.33 -8.49
N LEU A 34 -11.98 -16.07 -7.43
CA LEU A 34 -10.53 -16.29 -7.38
C LEU A 34 -10.16 -17.79 -7.50
N PHE A 35 -10.98 -18.68 -6.94
CA PHE A 35 -10.77 -20.13 -7.01
C PHE A 35 -11.38 -20.78 -8.27
N THR A 36 -12.22 -20.05 -9.03
CA THR A 36 -12.82 -20.55 -10.27
C THR A 36 -11.83 -20.39 -11.43
N PRO A 37 -11.53 -21.46 -12.18
CA PRO A 37 -10.72 -21.37 -13.40
C PRO A 37 -11.29 -20.34 -14.37
N ALA A 38 -10.41 -19.62 -15.08
CA ALA A 38 -10.80 -18.48 -15.91
C ALA A 38 -11.90 -18.83 -16.96
N GLU A 39 -11.78 -20.01 -17.55
CA GLU A 39 -12.72 -20.55 -18.57
C GLU A 39 -14.09 -20.93 -17.99
N GLN A 40 -14.21 -21.03 -16.67
CA GLN A 40 -15.46 -21.43 -15.98
C GLN A 40 -16.13 -20.24 -15.27
N ARG A 41 -15.50 -19.06 -15.27
CA ARG A 41 -16.04 -17.87 -14.62
C ARG A 41 -17.27 -17.35 -15.34
N THR A 42 -18.27 -16.93 -14.55
CA THR A 42 -19.36 -16.11 -15.07
C THR A 42 -18.82 -14.76 -15.55
N ALA A 43 -19.61 -14.05 -16.36
CA ALA A 43 -19.25 -12.69 -16.81
C ALA A 43 -19.02 -11.73 -15.61
N GLU A 44 -19.82 -11.85 -14.54
CA GLU A 44 -19.69 -11.07 -13.32
C GLU A 44 -18.39 -11.41 -12.57
N GLN A 45 -18.08 -12.67 -12.39
CA GLN A 45 -16.80 -13.11 -11.79
C GLN A 45 -15.60 -12.63 -12.59
N ALA A 46 -15.65 -12.73 -13.92
CA ALA A 46 -14.58 -12.27 -14.79
C ALA A 46 -14.38 -10.73 -14.67
N ALA A 47 -15.48 -9.97 -14.67
CA ALA A 47 -15.43 -8.52 -14.48
C ALA A 47 -14.84 -8.14 -13.12
N ARG A 48 -15.22 -8.83 -12.03
CA ARG A 48 -14.67 -8.59 -10.69
C ARG A 48 -13.17 -8.85 -10.64
N ILE A 49 -12.70 -9.96 -11.21
CA ILE A 49 -11.28 -10.31 -11.24
C ILE A 49 -10.47 -9.32 -12.09
N ALA A 50 -11.03 -8.82 -13.20
CA ALA A 50 -10.36 -7.82 -14.03
C ALA A 50 -10.04 -6.52 -13.28
N LEU A 51 -10.83 -6.13 -12.28
CA LEU A 51 -10.52 -4.98 -11.42
C LEU A 51 -9.25 -5.21 -10.58
N ASP A 52 -9.10 -6.41 -10.00
CA ASP A 52 -7.91 -6.79 -9.25
C ASP A 52 -6.69 -6.86 -10.17
N ASP A 53 -6.84 -7.48 -11.35
CA ASP A 53 -5.76 -7.63 -12.33
C ASP A 53 -5.23 -6.28 -12.80
N ALA A 54 -6.09 -5.27 -12.96
CA ALA A 54 -5.69 -3.92 -13.29
C ALA A 54 -4.83 -3.29 -12.18
N LEU A 55 -5.14 -3.51 -10.90
CA LEU A 55 -4.32 -3.06 -9.77
C LEU A 55 -2.97 -3.78 -9.72
N ILE A 56 -2.99 -5.09 -9.91
CA ILE A 56 -1.77 -5.92 -9.95
C ILE A 56 -0.83 -5.43 -11.07
N ALA A 57 -1.37 -5.20 -12.27
CA ALA A 57 -0.59 -4.70 -13.40
C ALA A 57 0.05 -3.33 -13.10
N GLN A 58 -0.66 -2.42 -12.43
CA GLN A 58 -0.11 -1.13 -12.01
C GLN A 58 1.07 -1.30 -11.03
N VAL A 59 0.92 -2.18 -10.05
CA VAL A 59 1.98 -2.45 -9.06
C VAL A 59 3.18 -3.14 -9.71
N GLN A 60 2.94 -4.08 -10.62
CA GLN A 60 4.00 -4.77 -11.36
C GLN A 60 4.80 -3.82 -12.25
N ALA A 61 4.15 -2.85 -12.89
CA ALA A 61 4.79 -1.87 -13.76
C ALA A 61 5.54 -0.77 -13.01
N ALA A 62 5.28 -0.56 -11.72
CA ALA A 62 5.89 0.52 -10.96
C ALA A 62 7.30 0.13 -10.45
N ASP A 63 8.28 1.03 -10.55
CA ASP A 63 9.57 0.92 -9.89
C ASP A 63 9.52 1.50 -8.47
N VAL A 64 8.74 2.57 -8.28
CA VAL A 64 8.54 3.24 -7.00
C VAL A 64 7.05 3.33 -6.69
N ILE A 65 6.66 2.86 -5.51
CA ILE A 65 5.28 2.89 -5.03
C ILE A 65 5.19 3.88 -3.88
N VAL A 66 4.35 4.91 -3.99
CA VAL A 66 4.11 5.88 -2.91
C VAL A 66 2.73 5.67 -2.35
N VAL A 67 2.66 5.35 -1.05
CA VAL A 67 1.41 5.02 -0.34
C VAL A 67 1.12 6.07 0.72
N GLY A 68 -0.05 6.69 0.68
CA GLY A 68 -0.61 7.47 1.79
C GLY A 68 -1.39 6.53 2.73
N ALA A 69 -1.01 6.48 4.00
CA ALA A 69 -1.63 5.59 4.98
C ALA A 69 -2.02 6.36 6.25
N PRO A 70 -3.11 7.14 6.22
CA PRO A 70 -3.61 7.79 7.43
C PRO A 70 -4.06 6.76 8.47
N MET A 71 -3.90 7.09 9.75
CA MET A 71 -4.39 6.23 10.84
C MET A 71 -5.86 6.51 11.12
N TYR A 72 -6.69 5.48 10.99
CA TYR A 72 -8.09 5.48 11.39
C TYR A 72 -8.30 4.43 12.48
N ASN A 73 -8.63 4.88 13.70
CA ASN A 73 -8.84 4.00 14.85
C ASN A 73 -7.71 2.96 15.02
N PHE A 74 -6.46 3.44 15.04
CA PHE A 74 -5.21 2.67 15.17
C PHE A 74 -4.84 1.80 13.95
N GLY A 75 -5.68 1.69 12.92
CA GLY A 75 -5.45 0.88 11.72
C GLY A 75 -5.23 1.71 10.45
N ILE A 76 -5.04 0.99 9.35
CA ILE A 76 -5.13 1.54 8.00
C ILE A 76 -6.60 1.74 7.62
N THR A 77 -6.85 2.52 6.57
CA THR A 77 -8.22 2.67 6.05
C THR A 77 -8.73 1.37 5.41
N VAL A 78 -10.04 1.17 5.39
CA VAL A 78 -10.67 0.03 4.71
C VAL A 78 -10.31 0.02 3.22
N GLN A 79 -10.20 1.17 2.60
CA GLN A 79 -9.84 1.29 1.19
C GLN A 79 -8.41 0.79 0.91
N LEU A 80 -7.45 1.13 1.79
CA LEU A 80 -6.09 0.62 1.66
C LEU A 80 -6.03 -0.89 1.95
N LYS A 81 -6.85 -1.37 2.89
CA LYS A 81 -6.98 -2.82 3.14
C LYS A 81 -7.54 -3.54 1.90
N SER A 82 -8.60 -3.01 1.28
CA SER A 82 -9.18 -3.57 0.05
C SER A 82 -8.18 -3.60 -1.11
N TRP A 83 -7.34 -2.56 -1.21
CA TRP A 83 -6.26 -2.53 -2.20
C TRP A 83 -5.23 -3.65 -1.95
N PHE A 84 -4.80 -3.87 -0.69
CA PHE A 84 -3.91 -4.98 -0.36
C PHE A 84 -4.53 -6.34 -0.69
N ASP A 85 -5.82 -6.52 -0.35
CA ASP A 85 -6.53 -7.77 -0.64
C ASP A 85 -6.63 -8.05 -2.14
N ALA A 86 -6.86 -7.00 -2.95
CA ALA A 86 -6.94 -7.12 -4.40
C ALA A 86 -5.61 -7.50 -5.04
N ILE A 87 -4.49 -6.94 -4.56
CA ILE A 87 -3.17 -7.22 -5.13
C ILE A 87 -2.51 -8.49 -4.58
N ALA A 88 -3.03 -9.07 -3.49
CA ALA A 88 -2.54 -10.33 -2.92
C ALA A 88 -3.10 -11.52 -3.70
N ARG A 89 -2.46 -11.87 -4.82
CA ARG A 89 -2.88 -12.95 -5.73
C ARG A 89 -1.88 -14.09 -5.72
N ALA A 90 -2.35 -15.28 -5.32
CA ALA A 90 -1.53 -16.50 -5.34
C ALA A 90 -1.03 -16.81 -6.75
N ASN A 91 0.25 -17.19 -6.85
CA ASN A 91 1.00 -17.47 -8.08
C ASN A 91 1.17 -16.27 -9.04
N VAL A 92 0.80 -15.06 -8.60
CA VAL A 92 0.97 -13.82 -9.38
C VAL A 92 1.81 -12.81 -8.62
N THR A 93 1.43 -12.47 -7.37
CA THR A 93 2.16 -11.52 -6.52
C THR A 93 2.82 -12.16 -5.31
N PHE A 94 2.45 -13.38 -4.99
CA PHE A 94 3.14 -14.25 -4.05
C PHE A 94 2.91 -15.71 -4.43
N LYS A 95 3.71 -16.64 -3.87
CA LYS A 95 3.50 -18.09 -4.01
C LYS A 95 3.86 -18.81 -2.72
N TYR A 96 3.23 -19.96 -2.49
CA TYR A 96 3.61 -20.85 -1.42
C TYR A 96 4.74 -21.79 -1.86
N THR A 97 5.70 -22.01 -0.96
CA THR A 97 6.80 -22.96 -1.14
C THR A 97 6.89 -23.87 0.08
N GLU A 98 7.69 -24.93 0.02
CA GLU A 98 7.97 -25.78 1.19
C GLU A 98 8.56 -25.02 2.39
N LYS A 99 9.19 -23.86 2.15
CA LYS A 99 9.78 -22.99 3.17
C LYS A 99 8.85 -21.86 3.62
N GLY A 100 7.60 -21.85 3.15
CA GLY A 100 6.63 -20.79 3.42
C GLY A 100 6.32 -19.91 2.21
N PRO A 101 5.58 -18.82 2.39
CA PRO A 101 5.22 -17.89 1.31
C PRO A 101 6.44 -17.10 0.83
N VAL A 102 6.49 -16.85 -0.48
CA VAL A 102 7.49 -16.01 -1.14
C VAL A 102 6.78 -14.96 -1.97
N GLY A 103 7.08 -13.69 -1.73
CA GLY A 103 6.57 -12.56 -2.49
C GLY A 103 7.26 -12.43 -3.85
N LEU A 104 6.51 -12.00 -4.85
CA LEU A 104 6.96 -11.92 -6.24
C LEU A 104 7.10 -10.47 -6.76
N LEU A 105 6.66 -9.47 -5.99
CA LEU A 105 6.80 -8.04 -6.33
C LEU A 105 8.17 -7.50 -5.87
N THR A 106 9.24 -8.07 -6.39
CA THR A 106 10.61 -7.73 -5.97
C THR A 106 11.20 -6.55 -6.76
N GLY A 107 12.30 -5.95 -6.23
CA GLY A 107 13.06 -4.90 -6.91
C GLY A 107 12.37 -3.54 -6.94
N LYS A 108 11.36 -3.32 -6.11
CA LYS A 108 10.59 -2.08 -6.04
C LYS A 108 10.85 -1.34 -4.72
N LYS A 109 10.88 0.00 -4.80
CA LYS A 109 10.94 0.86 -3.62
C LYS A 109 9.53 1.25 -3.19
N VAL A 110 9.26 1.20 -1.88
CA VAL A 110 7.98 1.64 -1.31
C VAL A 110 8.22 2.80 -0.35
N LEU A 111 7.53 3.90 -0.56
CA LEU A 111 7.55 5.10 0.29
C LEU A 111 6.17 5.26 0.93
N VAL A 112 6.09 5.19 2.24
CA VAL A 112 4.82 5.25 2.97
C VAL A 112 4.74 6.53 3.78
N GLY A 113 3.79 7.40 3.45
CA GLY A 113 3.45 8.58 4.26
C GLY A 113 2.37 8.22 5.28
N LEU A 114 2.72 8.31 6.57
CA LEU A 114 1.83 8.05 7.69
C LEU A 114 1.37 9.37 8.30
N SER A 115 0.06 9.61 8.34
CA SER A 115 -0.52 10.76 9.08
C SER A 115 -1.35 10.26 10.26
N ARG A 116 -1.13 10.86 11.45
CA ARG A 116 -1.72 10.39 12.71
C ARG A 116 -2.11 11.57 13.61
N GLY A 117 -3.29 11.51 14.22
CA GLY A 117 -3.76 12.54 15.14
C GLY A 117 -2.93 12.63 16.43
N GLY A 118 -2.54 11.47 16.97
CA GLY A 118 -1.69 11.32 18.16
C GLY A 118 -0.25 10.96 17.83
N LEU A 119 0.51 10.55 18.86
CA LEU A 119 1.88 10.05 18.77
C LEU A 119 1.87 8.54 19.02
N HIS A 120 2.22 7.75 18.02
CA HIS A 120 2.12 6.28 18.06
C HIS A 120 3.41 5.56 17.65
N ARG A 121 4.34 6.26 16.99
CA ARG A 121 5.56 5.69 16.41
C ARG A 121 6.35 4.85 17.41
N GLY A 122 6.49 3.56 17.14
CA GLY A 122 7.23 2.63 17.99
C GLY A 122 6.58 2.33 19.33
N GLY A 123 5.39 2.84 19.62
CA GLY A 123 4.63 2.56 20.85
C GLY A 123 3.69 1.37 20.70
N ALA A 124 3.09 0.96 21.82
CA ALA A 124 2.14 -0.17 21.86
C ALA A 124 0.89 0.04 21.00
N SER A 125 0.56 1.29 20.68
CA SER A 125 -0.58 1.65 19.82
C SER A 125 -0.20 1.79 18.33
N ASP A 126 1.05 1.52 17.93
CA ASP A 126 1.47 1.50 16.54
C ASP A 126 1.15 0.16 15.88
N SER A 127 -0.10 -0.08 15.54
CA SER A 127 -0.53 -1.28 14.83
C SER A 127 -0.38 -1.19 13.31
N GLN A 128 -0.22 0.05 12.75
CA GLN A 128 -0.10 0.23 11.31
C GLN A 128 1.22 -0.29 10.74
N VAL A 129 2.35 0.10 11.32
CA VAL A 129 3.68 -0.27 10.79
C VAL A 129 3.92 -1.78 10.84
N PRO A 130 3.62 -2.51 11.93
CA PRO A 130 3.70 -3.97 11.94
C PRO A 130 2.83 -4.63 10.86
N TYR A 131 1.59 -4.15 10.68
CA TYR A 131 0.70 -4.66 9.63
C TYR A 131 1.28 -4.39 8.23
N LEU A 132 1.68 -3.15 7.94
CA LEU A 132 2.23 -2.76 6.64
C LEU A 132 3.51 -3.54 6.31
N ASN A 133 4.43 -3.70 7.27
CA ASN A 133 5.63 -4.51 7.10
C ASN A 133 5.30 -5.96 6.77
N THR A 134 4.29 -6.54 7.44
CA THR A 134 3.83 -7.91 7.17
C THR A 134 3.28 -8.02 5.74
N MET A 135 2.42 -7.09 5.33
CA MET A 135 1.81 -7.12 3.99
C MET A 135 2.82 -6.88 2.88
N PHE A 136 3.68 -5.88 3.03
CA PHE A 136 4.72 -5.60 2.03
C PHE A 136 5.71 -6.76 1.93
N GLY A 137 6.19 -7.29 3.06
CA GLY A 137 7.08 -8.44 3.09
C GLY A 137 6.47 -9.69 2.46
N PHE A 138 5.19 -9.97 2.73
CA PHE A 138 4.42 -11.06 2.12
C PHE A 138 4.38 -10.95 0.59
N LEU A 139 4.27 -9.74 0.07
CA LEU A 139 4.24 -9.47 -1.37
C LEU A 139 5.63 -9.39 -2.01
N GLY A 140 6.72 -9.38 -1.22
CA GLY A 140 8.10 -9.25 -1.71
C GLY A 140 8.61 -7.81 -1.84
N LEU A 141 7.86 -6.85 -1.32
CA LEU A 141 8.22 -5.44 -1.27
C LEU A 141 9.07 -5.18 -0.01
N THR A 142 10.38 -5.32 -0.11
CA THR A 142 11.29 -5.29 1.05
C THR A 142 12.04 -3.98 1.25
N ASP A 143 12.13 -3.11 0.23
CA ASP A 143 12.69 -1.76 0.36
C ASP A 143 11.57 -0.77 0.70
N VAL A 144 11.22 -0.70 2.00
CA VAL A 144 10.13 0.14 2.50
C VAL A 144 10.66 1.24 3.40
N GLN A 145 10.32 2.48 3.10
CA GLN A 145 10.68 3.65 3.91
C GLN A 145 9.42 4.38 4.37
N TYR A 146 9.43 4.83 5.62
CA TYR A 146 8.30 5.50 6.25
C TYR A 146 8.60 6.96 6.52
N VAL A 147 7.64 7.84 6.23
CA VAL A 147 7.61 9.25 6.60
C VAL A 147 6.46 9.47 7.56
N TYR A 148 6.74 10.10 8.70
CA TYR A 148 5.76 10.26 9.76
C TYR A 148 5.31 11.71 9.91
N SER A 149 3.98 11.92 9.95
CA SER A 149 3.31 13.15 10.35
C SER A 149 2.41 12.84 11.54
N GLU A 150 2.95 12.88 12.76
CA GLU A 150 2.24 12.55 13.99
C GLU A 150 1.87 13.79 14.81
N GLY A 151 0.87 13.68 15.68
CA GLY A 151 0.40 14.82 16.47
C GLY A 151 -0.45 15.81 15.69
N MET A 152 -1.01 15.41 14.54
CA MET A 152 -1.82 16.27 13.68
C MET A 152 -3.12 16.74 14.35
N GLY A 153 -3.58 16.08 15.41
CA GLY A 153 -4.72 16.49 16.25
C GLY A 153 -4.34 17.23 17.53
N MET A 154 -3.05 17.56 17.75
CA MET A 154 -2.54 18.10 19.02
C MET A 154 -2.29 19.63 18.99
N GLY A 155 -2.86 20.32 18.02
CA GLY A 155 -2.78 21.79 17.92
C GLY A 155 -1.68 22.28 16.95
N PRO A 156 -1.66 23.60 16.66
CA PRO A 156 -0.86 24.17 15.58
C PRO A 156 0.65 23.96 15.71
N GLU A 157 1.20 24.01 16.92
CA GLU A 157 2.63 23.80 17.16
C GLU A 157 3.04 22.36 16.87
N ALA A 158 2.22 21.39 17.28
CA ALA A 158 2.46 19.97 16.99
C ALA A 158 2.39 19.70 15.48
N VAL A 159 1.44 20.29 14.79
CA VAL A 159 1.31 20.22 13.33
C VAL A 159 2.55 20.77 12.63
N ALA A 160 3.01 21.98 13.02
CA ALA A 160 4.21 22.59 12.45
C ALA A 160 5.45 21.71 12.65
N LYS A 161 5.61 21.14 13.86
CA LYS A 161 6.71 20.22 14.18
C LYS A 161 6.62 18.93 13.33
N ALA A 162 5.43 18.36 13.21
CA ALA A 162 5.19 17.14 12.42
C ALA A 162 5.52 17.37 10.93
N GLN A 163 5.13 18.51 10.38
CA GLN A 163 5.43 18.88 8.99
C GLN A 163 6.94 19.06 8.78
N ALA A 164 7.62 19.79 9.65
CA ALA A 164 9.07 19.98 9.56
C ALA A 164 9.83 18.64 9.66
N GLN A 165 9.38 17.72 10.52
CA GLN A 165 9.96 16.39 10.63
C GLN A 165 9.72 15.57 9.35
N ALA A 166 8.49 15.56 8.82
CA ALA A 166 8.16 14.85 7.59
C ALA A 166 8.98 15.38 6.40
N ASP A 167 9.16 16.71 6.30
CA ASP A 167 9.99 17.32 5.26
C ASP A 167 11.47 16.90 5.39
N ALA A 168 12.00 16.85 6.62
CA ALA A 168 13.36 16.35 6.85
C ALA A 168 13.51 14.87 6.46
N GLU A 169 12.55 14.01 6.84
CA GLU A 169 12.54 12.61 6.47
C GLU A 169 12.42 12.43 4.94
N ILE A 170 11.54 13.18 4.28
CA ILE A 170 11.42 13.18 2.81
C ILE A 170 12.73 13.60 2.16
N ASN A 171 13.41 14.62 2.71
CA ASN A 171 14.67 15.09 2.17
C ASN A 171 15.83 14.10 2.35
N ALA A 172 15.75 13.21 3.32
CA ALA A 172 16.72 12.15 3.56
C ALA A 172 16.50 10.91 2.68
N ILE A 173 15.31 10.77 2.04
CA ILE A 173 15.01 9.62 1.17
C ILE A 173 15.90 9.68 -0.08
N LEU A 174 16.65 8.62 -0.32
CA LEU A 174 17.38 8.39 -1.56
C LEU A 174 16.43 7.72 -2.58
N VAL A 175 16.20 8.40 -3.68
CA VAL A 175 15.28 7.95 -4.77
C VAL A 175 16.11 7.65 -6.01
#